data_1e5220e2c1e37a957540b3851b6f1b97
#
_entry.id   1e5220e2c1e37a957540b3851b6f1b97
#
_cell.length_a   1.000
_cell.length_b   1.000
_cell.length_c   1.000
_cell.angle_alpha   90.00
_cell.angle_beta   90.00
_cell.angle_gamma   90.00
#
_symmetry.space_group_name_H-M   'P 1'
#
loop_
_entity.id
_entity.type
_entity.pdbx_description
1 polymer ?
#
loop_
_entity_poly.entity_id
_entity_poly.type
_entity_poly.pdbx_seq_one_letter_code
_entity_poly.pdbx_strand_id
1 'polypeptide(L)'
;MIELFLAGALLLSSPQTPAPPVSQDPLQLEDVVVSGRTLDSLIEDFVGEVAEPNRNRGLARWHDSICVGVANLDGEIAQYLSDRISTVATDMGLRAGAPGCTPNILVIATADAGGLARQLTEERRRAFRMGGAGMDRGGSALRDFVEADRPVRWWQMSMPVDSETGDPAVRIPGRCTGDCIDAADMAPQIYIHSASRLSTQIVDNLIRTIVIVDVDEVGGLSALQLADYIAMVSLAQIDPDADTSNYASILNVFEAPEISDSLTDWDKAYLDGLYAAERNHVGERADRSEIADSIRRSHDRLREEEVAEEPVAD
;
A
#
# COMPACT_ATOMS: atom_id res chain seq x y z
N MET A 1 -93.24 -29.70 6.90
CA MET A 1 -92.87 -31.01 7.44
C MET A 1 -91.41 -31.01 7.47
N ILE A 2 -90.91 -30.85 8.63
CA ILE A 2 -89.50 -30.59 8.95
C ILE A 2 -89.09 -31.74 9.84
N GLU A 3 -88.07 -32.52 9.46
CA GLU A 3 -87.46 -33.44 10.38
C GLU A 3 -86.02 -33.05 10.68
N LEU A 4 -85.82 -32.91 11.97
CA LEU A 4 -84.57 -32.51 12.63
C LEU A 4 -83.80 -33.78 12.92
N PHE A 5 -82.56 -33.92 12.39
CA PHE A 5 -81.63 -34.98 12.80
C PHE A 5 -80.54 -34.40 13.67
N LEU A 6 -80.51 -34.79 14.91
CA LEU A 6 -79.48 -34.52 15.88
C LEU A 6 -78.43 -35.60 15.73
N ALA A 7 -77.22 -35.25 15.34
CA ALA A 7 -76.02 -36.14 15.33
C ALA A 7 -75.12 -35.81 16.52
N GLY A 8 -75.10 -36.71 17.47
CA GLY A 8 -74.20 -36.60 18.64
C GLY A 8 -72.75 -36.94 18.30
N ALA A 9 -71.83 -36.03 18.63
CA ALA A 9 -70.38 -36.25 18.51
C ALA A 9 -69.86 -36.90 19.79
N LEU A 10 -69.37 -38.14 19.66
CA LEU A 10 -68.61 -38.86 20.66
C LEU A 10 -67.17 -38.36 20.69
N LEU A 11 -66.77 -37.67 21.76
CA LEU A 11 -65.41 -37.29 22.03
C LEU A 11 -64.59 -38.52 22.50
N LEU A 12 -63.76 -39.04 21.64
CA LEU A 12 -62.78 -40.06 22.00
C LEU A 12 -61.54 -39.33 22.56
N SER A 13 -61.36 -39.37 23.88
CA SER A 13 -60.15 -38.93 24.58
C SER A 13 -59.06 -39.95 24.36
N SER A 14 -58.05 -39.62 23.60
CA SER A 14 -56.82 -40.39 23.47
C SER A 14 -55.90 -40.17 24.69
N PRO A 15 -55.29 -41.21 25.27
CA PRO A 15 -54.34 -41.02 26.35
C PRO A 15 -53.05 -40.39 25.82
N GLN A 16 -52.69 -39.22 26.37
CA GLN A 16 -51.39 -38.60 26.10
C GLN A 16 -50.30 -39.36 26.84
N THR A 17 -49.39 -39.98 26.08
CA THR A 17 -48.14 -40.53 26.59
C THR A 17 -47.25 -39.36 27.01
N PRO A 18 -46.68 -39.36 28.23
CA PRO A 18 -45.76 -38.32 28.66
C PRO A 18 -44.48 -38.42 27.81
N ALA A 19 -44.06 -37.26 27.24
CA ALA A 19 -42.82 -37.15 26.51
C ALA A 19 -41.64 -37.44 27.43
N PRO A 20 -40.59 -38.15 26.94
CA PRO A 20 -39.38 -38.39 27.72
C PRO A 20 -38.73 -37.07 28.11
N PRO A 21 -38.06 -37.00 29.28
CA PRO A 21 -37.34 -35.81 29.70
C PRO A 21 -36.23 -35.51 28.70
N VAL A 22 -36.23 -34.31 28.15
CA VAL A 22 -35.12 -33.81 27.35
C VAL A 22 -33.93 -33.68 28.29
N SER A 23 -32.94 -34.57 28.12
CA SER A 23 -31.63 -34.41 28.77
C SER A 23 -31.02 -33.10 28.27
N GLN A 24 -30.98 -32.11 29.13
CA GLN A 24 -30.16 -30.94 28.95
C GLN A 24 -28.73 -31.33 29.34
N ASP A 25 -28.04 -32.07 28.47
CA ASP A 25 -26.59 -32.09 28.52
C ASP A 25 -26.10 -30.67 28.27
N PRO A 26 -25.32 -30.11 29.18
CA PRO A 26 -24.71 -28.80 28.90
C PRO A 26 -23.90 -28.95 27.63
N LEU A 27 -24.21 -28.14 26.60
CA LEU A 27 -23.36 -27.97 25.43
C LEU A 27 -21.98 -27.58 25.97
N GLN A 28 -21.08 -28.55 26.02
CA GLN A 28 -19.65 -28.25 26.13
C GLN A 28 -19.26 -27.56 24.83
N LEU A 29 -19.25 -26.22 24.87
CA LEU A 29 -18.53 -25.43 23.89
C LEU A 29 -17.07 -25.83 24.05
N GLU A 30 -16.51 -26.51 23.04
CA GLU A 30 -15.08 -26.70 22.96
C GLU A 30 -14.45 -25.31 23.16
N ASP A 31 -13.43 -25.24 24.03
CA ASP A 31 -12.67 -24.01 24.20
C ASP A 31 -12.13 -23.58 22.83
N VAL A 32 -12.81 -22.65 22.19
CA VAL A 32 -12.30 -21.97 21.01
C VAL A 32 -11.14 -21.13 21.52
N VAL A 33 -9.94 -21.66 21.40
CA VAL A 33 -8.72 -20.90 21.61
C VAL A 33 -8.67 -19.86 20.48
N VAL A 34 -9.26 -18.70 20.72
CA VAL A 34 -9.05 -17.54 19.88
C VAL A 34 -7.62 -17.10 20.13
N SER A 35 -6.69 -17.59 19.33
CA SER A 35 -5.35 -17.03 19.27
C SER A 35 -5.46 -15.65 18.58
N GLY A 36 -5.96 -14.67 19.32
CA GLY A 36 -6.02 -13.29 18.87
C GLY A 36 -4.59 -12.78 18.73
N ARG A 37 -4.14 -12.51 17.49
CA ARG A 37 -2.95 -11.70 17.29
C ARG A 37 -3.21 -10.31 17.88
N THR A 38 -2.23 -9.76 18.57
CA THR A 38 -2.33 -8.35 19.00
C THR A 38 -2.24 -7.44 17.78
N LEU A 39 -2.84 -6.25 17.84
CA LEU A 39 -2.75 -5.26 16.78
C LEU A 39 -1.28 -4.95 16.44
N ASP A 40 -0.43 -4.83 17.46
CA ASP A 40 1.01 -4.59 17.27
C ASP A 40 1.66 -5.69 16.41
N SER A 41 1.37 -6.96 16.71
CA SER A 41 1.91 -8.08 15.93
C SER A 41 1.38 -8.09 14.49
N LEU A 42 0.12 -7.70 14.27
CA LEU A 42 -0.45 -7.59 12.93
C LEU A 42 0.21 -6.46 12.12
N ILE A 43 0.49 -5.33 12.76
CA ILE A 43 1.17 -4.20 12.13
C ILE A 43 2.62 -4.57 11.78
N GLU A 44 3.36 -5.18 12.71
CA GLU A 44 4.75 -5.62 12.46
C GLU A 44 4.82 -6.65 11.33
N ASP A 45 3.91 -7.63 11.33
CA ASP A 45 3.83 -8.65 10.30
C ASP A 45 3.49 -8.02 8.94
N PHE A 46 2.53 -7.09 8.89
CA PHE A 46 2.15 -6.39 7.66
C PHE A 46 3.32 -5.57 7.10
N VAL A 47 3.97 -4.76 7.94
CA VAL A 47 5.16 -3.99 7.51
C VAL A 47 6.26 -4.93 7.03
N GLY A 48 6.43 -6.07 7.69
CA GLY A 48 7.39 -7.09 7.29
C GLY A 48 7.08 -7.72 5.93
N GLU A 49 5.80 -7.89 5.63
CA GLU A 49 5.31 -8.52 4.39
C GLU A 49 5.31 -7.55 3.22
N VAL A 50 4.72 -6.35 3.40
CA VAL A 50 4.51 -5.45 2.27
C VAL A 50 5.71 -4.58 1.94
N ALA A 51 6.59 -4.31 2.91
CA ALA A 51 7.67 -3.35 2.74
C ALA A 51 8.87 -3.96 2.01
N GLU A 52 9.20 -3.43 0.84
CA GLU A 52 10.33 -3.89 0.04
C GLU A 52 11.34 -2.77 -0.26
N PRO A 53 12.17 -2.43 0.73
CA PRO A 53 13.23 -1.46 0.52
C PRO A 53 14.28 -1.97 -0.47
N ASN A 54 14.99 -1.07 -1.11
CA ASN A 54 16.16 -1.41 -1.89
C ASN A 54 17.22 -2.05 -1.00
N ARG A 55 18.00 -2.96 -1.57
CA ARG A 55 18.99 -3.78 -0.83
C ARG A 55 19.92 -2.94 0.04
N ASN A 56 19.98 -3.24 1.34
CA ASN A 56 20.75 -2.53 2.36
C ASN A 56 20.37 -1.03 2.51
N ARG A 57 19.10 -0.72 2.32
CA ARG A 57 18.53 0.62 2.44
C ARG A 57 17.32 0.61 3.37
N GLY A 58 16.99 1.79 3.91
CA GLY A 58 15.72 2.00 4.57
C GLY A 58 14.57 2.12 3.57
N LEU A 59 13.33 2.08 4.07
CA LEU A 59 12.15 2.34 3.25
C LEU A 59 12.18 3.77 2.71
N ALA A 60 12.09 3.88 1.39
CA ALA A 60 12.00 5.16 0.73
C ALA A 60 10.56 5.65 0.67
N ARG A 61 10.39 6.96 0.82
CA ARG A 61 9.12 7.67 0.60
C ARG A 61 9.36 8.95 -0.20
N TRP A 62 8.33 9.54 -0.73
CA TRP A 62 8.43 10.88 -1.31
C TRP A 62 8.77 11.90 -0.22
N HIS A 63 9.61 12.86 -0.57
CA HIS A 63 10.07 13.85 0.42
C HIS A 63 9.20 15.10 0.45
N ASP A 64 8.84 15.62 -0.73
CA ASP A 64 8.31 16.98 -0.83
C ASP A 64 7.10 17.07 -1.77
N SER A 65 7.24 16.55 -2.98
CA SER A 65 6.20 16.71 -3.99
C SER A 65 6.14 15.53 -4.96
N ILE A 66 4.94 15.31 -5.46
CA ILE A 66 4.68 14.39 -6.57
C ILE A 66 4.10 15.13 -7.76
N CYS A 67 4.31 14.57 -8.93
CA CYS A 67 3.67 14.97 -10.17
C CYS A 67 3.21 13.71 -10.89
N VAL A 68 1.90 13.51 -10.99
CA VAL A 68 1.31 12.34 -11.63
C VAL A 68 1.12 12.63 -13.11
N GLY A 69 1.64 11.76 -13.97
CA GLY A 69 1.35 11.75 -15.40
C GLY A 69 0.67 10.44 -15.77
N VAL A 70 -0.42 10.52 -16.54
CA VAL A 70 -1.16 9.37 -17.03
C VAL A 70 -1.12 9.36 -18.54
N ALA A 71 -0.85 8.21 -19.15
CA ALA A 71 -0.74 8.03 -20.59
C ALA A 71 -1.62 6.88 -21.08
N ASN A 72 -2.10 7.01 -22.32
CA ASN A 72 -2.90 6.00 -23.04
C ASN A 72 -4.26 5.70 -22.40
N LEU A 73 -4.84 6.63 -21.66
CA LEU A 73 -6.22 6.58 -21.15
C LEU A 73 -7.03 7.75 -21.70
N ASP A 74 -8.35 7.57 -21.68
CA ASP A 74 -9.29 8.66 -21.90
C ASP A 74 -9.01 9.82 -20.94
N GLY A 75 -9.20 11.07 -21.42
CA GLY A 75 -8.83 12.26 -20.67
C GLY A 75 -9.57 12.40 -19.33
N GLU A 76 -10.83 12.00 -19.23
CA GLU A 76 -11.59 12.07 -17.98
C GLU A 76 -11.07 11.05 -16.97
N ILE A 77 -10.80 9.82 -17.40
CA ILE A 77 -10.24 8.76 -16.55
C ILE A 77 -8.82 9.13 -16.12
N ALA A 78 -8.00 9.60 -17.05
CA ALA A 78 -6.64 10.04 -16.76
C ALA A 78 -6.59 11.16 -15.72
N GLN A 79 -7.49 12.15 -15.85
CA GLN A 79 -7.60 13.24 -14.89
C GLN A 79 -8.07 12.71 -13.51
N TYR A 80 -9.09 11.86 -13.50
CA TYR A 80 -9.60 11.26 -12.27
C TYR A 80 -8.51 10.50 -11.49
N LEU A 81 -7.75 9.65 -12.18
CA LEU A 81 -6.62 8.91 -11.56
C LEU A 81 -5.56 9.87 -11.01
N SER A 82 -5.19 10.88 -11.82
CA SER A 82 -4.20 11.88 -11.40
C SER A 82 -4.64 12.68 -10.18
N ASP A 83 -5.90 13.12 -10.15
CA ASP A 83 -6.47 13.90 -9.05
C ASP A 83 -6.59 13.06 -7.79
N ARG A 84 -7.04 11.80 -7.92
CA ARG A 84 -7.17 10.92 -6.76
C ARG A 84 -5.83 10.58 -6.13
N ILE A 85 -4.83 10.19 -6.92
CA ILE A 85 -3.46 9.92 -6.43
C ILE A 85 -2.87 11.19 -5.78
N SER A 86 -3.11 12.34 -6.38
CA SER A 86 -2.65 13.63 -5.85
C SER A 86 -3.34 13.98 -4.52
N THR A 87 -4.62 13.65 -4.39
CA THR A 87 -5.38 13.84 -3.14
C THR A 87 -4.79 12.98 -2.02
N VAL A 88 -4.62 11.68 -2.26
CA VAL A 88 -4.00 10.77 -1.29
C VAL A 88 -2.62 11.25 -0.87
N ALA A 89 -1.81 11.71 -1.82
CA ALA A 89 -0.49 12.26 -1.51
C ALA A 89 -0.56 13.54 -0.67
N THR A 90 -1.54 14.40 -0.93
CA THR A 90 -1.75 15.64 -0.17
C THR A 90 -2.18 15.34 1.27
N ASP A 91 -3.01 14.31 1.47
CA ASP A 91 -3.40 13.82 2.80
C ASP A 91 -2.18 13.34 3.60
N MET A 92 -1.16 12.81 2.92
CA MET A 92 0.15 12.44 3.51
C MET A 92 1.10 13.64 3.69
N GLY A 93 0.65 14.86 3.45
CA GLY A 93 1.45 16.07 3.59
C GLY A 93 2.37 16.39 2.41
N LEU A 94 2.25 15.67 1.29
CA LEU A 94 3.00 15.96 0.07
C LEU A 94 2.33 17.06 -0.75
N ARG A 95 3.11 17.78 -1.56
CA ARG A 95 2.59 18.75 -2.50
C ARG A 95 2.30 18.08 -3.85
N ALA A 96 1.10 18.24 -4.36
CA ALA A 96 0.78 17.85 -5.72
C ALA A 96 1.30 18.92 -6.72
N GLY A 97 1.93 18.46 -7.80
CA GLY A 97 2.41 19.32 -8.87
C GLY A 97 1.25 19.96 -9.65
N ALA A 98 1.44 21.21 -10.08
CA ALA A 98 0.46 21.90 -10.93
C ALA A 98 0.36 21.23 -12.32
N PRO A 99 -0.75 21.38 -13.03
CA PRO A 99 -0.89 20.89 -14.40
C PRO A 99 0.29 21.30 -15.29
N GLY A 100 0.85 20.34 -16.02
CA GLY A 100 2.05 20.55 -16.86
C GLY A 100 3.38 20.38 -16.12
N CYS A 101 3.38 19.96 -14.85
CA CYS A 101 4.58 19.56 -14.13
C CYS A 101 5.27 18.37 -14.81
N THR A 102 6.55 18.17 -14.56
CA THR A 102 7.28 17.00 -15.06
C THR A 102 6.96 15.78 -14.20
N PRO A 103 6.33 14.72 -14.76
CA PRO A 103 5.92 13.56 -13.99
C PRO A 103 7.09 12.82 -13.32
N ASN A 104 6.95 12.57 -12.03
CA ASN A 104 7.77 11.63 -11.26
C ASN A 104 7.02 10.35 -10.89
N ILE A 105 5.69 10.35 -10.96
CA ILE A 105 4.84 9.17 -10.99
C ILE A 105 4.24 9.09 -12.40
N LEU A 106 4.52 8.02 -13.14
CA LEU A 106 4.04 7.81 -14.50
C LEU A 106 3.18 6.55 -14.55
N VAL A 107 1.90 6.72 -14.85
CA VAL A 107 0.94 5.63 -15.06
C VAL A 107 0.70 5.46 -16.55
N ILE A 108 0.90 4.26 -17.07
CA ILE A 108 0.75 3.95 -18.50
C ILE A 108 -0.24 2.80 -18.64
N ALA A 109 -1.34 3.04 -19.34
CA ALA A 109 -2.32 2.00 -19.65
C ALA A 109 -2.02 1.33 -21.00
N THR A 110 -2.22 0.02 -21.08
CA THR A 110 -1.98 -0.77 -22.28
C THR A 110 -2.75 -2.09 -22.21
N ALA A 111 -3.00 -2.71 -23.35
CA ALA A 111 -3.55 -4.08 -23.44
C ALA A 111 -2.46 -5.17 -23.46
N ASP A 112 -1.19 -4.80 -23.36
CA ASP A 112 -0.03 -5.72 -23.27
C ASP A 112 1.00 -5.12 -22.33
N ALA A 113 0.74 -5.29 -21.04
CA ALA A 113 1.60 -4.69 -20.00
C ALA A 113 2.98 -5.35 -19.95
N GLY A 114 3.07 -6.67 -20.19
CA GLY A 114 4.34 -7.40 -20.25
C GLY A 114 5.19 -6.99 -21.45
N GLY A 115 4.58 -6.87 -22.63
CA GLY A 115 5.26 -6.41 -23.84
C GLY A 115 5.76 -4.97 -23.71
N LEU A 116 4.94 -4.07 -23.16
CA LEU A 116 5.33 -2.69 -22.92
C LEU A 116 6.47 -2.59 -21.89
N ALA A 117 6.39 -3.34 -20.78
CA ALA A 117 7.45 -3.38 -19.77
C ALA A 117 8.78 -3.82 -20.38
N ARG A 118 8.77 -4.87 -21.20
CA ARG A 118 9.96 -5.37 -21.93
C ARG A 118 10.52 -4.30 -22.86
N GLN A 119 9.69 -3.71 -23.70
CA GLN A 119 10.11 -2.68 -24.63
C GLN A 119 10.73 -1.48 -23.91
N LEU A 120 10.07 -0.96 -22.89
CA LEU A 120 10.56 0.19 -22.12
C LEU A 120 11.89 -0.11 -21.42
N THR A 121 12.05 -1.29 -20.84
CA THR A 121 13.29 -1.65 -20.14
C THR A 121 14.46 -1.85 -21.08
N GLU A 122 14.24 -2.32 -22.31
CA GLU A 122 15.24 -2.45 -23.36
C GLU A 122 15.64 -1.09 -23.95
N GLU A 123 14.65 -0.27 -24.34
CA GLU A 123 14.89 1.01 -25.00
C GLU A 123 15.35 2.11 -24.03
N ARG A 124 14.86 2.09 -22.80
CA ARG A 124 15.05 3.14 -21.79
C ARG A 124 15.78 2.63 -20.55
N ARG A 125 16.73 1.75 -20.71
CA ARG A 125 17.44 1.09 -19.61
C ARG A 125 17.87 2.03 -18.47
N ARG A 126 18.29 3.26 -18.79
CA ARG A 126 18.68 4.27 -17.79
C ARG A 126 17.48 4.82 -16.99
N ALA A 127 16.27 4.70 -17.51
CA ALA A 127 15.07 5.11 -16.78
C ALA A 127 14.66 4.07 -15.72
N PHE A 128 15.14 2.84 -15.83
CA PHE A 128 14.85 1.73 -14.90
C PHE A 128 16.05 1.38 -14.02
N ARG A 129 17.26 1.64 -14.48
CA ARG A 129 18.51 1.31 -13.79
C ARG A 129 19.39 2.54 -13.74
N MET A 130 19.39 3.26 -12.62
CA MET A 130 20.20 4.48 -12.43
C MET A 130 21.66 4.21 -11.99
N GLY A 131 22.13 2.99 -12.13
CA GLY A 131 23.50 2.62 -11.77
C GLY A 131 23.59 1.69 -10.57
N GLY A 132 24.81 1.37 -10.13
CA GLY A 132 25.08 0.33 -9.14
C GLY A 132 24.96 0.76 -7.67
N ALA A 133 24.37 1.91 -7.36
CA ALA A 133 24.36 2.46 -5.99
C ALA A 133 23.15 2.03 -5.13
N GLY A 134 22.43 0.98 -5.53
CA GLY A 134 21.26 0.52 -4.79
C GLY A 134 20.05 1.45 -4.89
N MET A 135 19.93 2.17 -6.01
CA MET A 135 18.79 3.08 -6.27
C MET A 135 17.56 2.36 -6.86
N ASP A 136 17.70 1.10 -7.18
CA ASP A 136 16.65 0.21 -7.65
C ASP A 136 16.77 -1.18 -7.00
N ARG A 137 15.74 -2.00 -7.12
CA ARG A 137 15.67 -3.36 -6.55
C ARG A 137 16.61 -4.38 -7.24
N GLY A 138 17.31 -4.00 -8.28
CA GLY A 138 18.28 -4.86 -8.97
C GLY A 138 17.71 -5.63 -10.16
N GLY A 139 18.57 -6.49 -10.74
CA GLY A 139 18.25 -7.17 -12.01
C GLY A 139 17.23 -8.31 -11.90
N SER A 140 17.10 -8.95 -10.72
CA SER A 140 16.07 -9.98 -10.50
C SER A 140 14.69 -9.35 -10.45
N ALA A 141 14.52 -8.32 -9.64
CA ALA A 141 13.27 -7.58 -9.55
C ALA A 141 12.87 -6.94 -10.89
N LEU A 142 13.85 -6.47 -11.70
CA LEU A 142 13.54 -5.95 -13.02
C LEU A 142 13.04 -7.05 -13.99
N ARG A 143 13.58 -8.26 -13.89
CA ARG A 143 13.06 -9.39 -14.69
C ARG A 143 11.65 -9.74 -14.25
N ASP A 144 11.41 -9.79 -12.96
CA ASP A 144 10.10 -10.05 -12.40
C ASP A 144 9.07 -8.98 -12.82
N PHE A 145 9.42 -7.70 -12.73
CA PHE A 145 8.61 -6.61 -13.27
C PHE A 145 8.21 -6.80 -14.75
N VAL A 146 9.11 -7.38 -15.57
CA VAL A 146 8.85 -7.63 -17.00
C VAL A 146 8.05 -8.91 -17.22
N GLU A 147 8.35 -9.99 -16.48
CA GLU A 147 7.90 -11.36 -16.78
C GLU A 147 6.67 -11.77 -15.96
N ALA A 148 6.45 -11.20 -14.77
CA ALA A 148 5.31 -11.57 -13.94
C ALA A 148 3.98 -11.22 -14.63
N ASP A 149 3.01 -12.12 -14.49
CA ASP A 149 1.63 -11.92 -14.94
C ASP A 149 0.85 -11.19 -13.85
N ARG A 150 0.63 -9.88 -14.04
CA ARG A 150 -0.03 -9.01 -13.06
C ARG A 150 -0.83 -7.91 -13.75
N PRO A 151 -2.05 -7.62 -13.27
CA PRO A 151 -2.90 -6.56 -13.80
C PRO A 151 -2.27 -5.17 -13.72
N VAL A 152 -1.53 -4.93 -12.64
CA VAL A 152 -0.78 -3.70 -12.41
C VAL A 152 0.64 -4.08 -12.00
N ARG A 153 1.61 -3.52 -12.67
CA ARG A 153 3.02 -3.68 -12.36
C ARG A 153 3.69 -2.34 -12.13
N TRP A 154 4.61 -2.26 -11.19
CA TRP A 154 5.27 -1.00 -10.86
C TRP A 154 6.77 -1.18 -10.69
N TRP A 155 7.48 -0.12 -11.01
CA TRP A 155 8.91 -0.01 -10.82
C TRP A 155 9.26 1.28 -10.12
N GLN A 156 9.89 1.18 -8.97
CA GLN A 156 10.26 2.32 -8.15
C GLN A 156 11.77 2.51 -8.12
N MET A 157 12.16 3.76 -8.09
CA MET A 157 13.54 4.17 -7.89
C MET A 157 13.62 5.11 -6.71
N SER A 158 14.58 4.85 -5.84
CA SER A 158 14.89 5.71 -4.72
C SER A 158 16.32 6.23 -4.81
N MET A 159 16.59 7.29 -4.09
CA MET A 159 17.91 7.91 -4.01
C MET A 159 18.27 8.15 -2.55
N PRO A 160 19.42 7.69 -2.09
CA PRO A 160 19.94 8.12 -0.81
C PRO A 160 20.35 9.59 -0.88
N VAL A 161 19.85 10.36 0.06
CA VAL A 161 20.05 11.80 0.16
C VAL A 161 20.43 12.18 1.57
N ASP A 162 21.06 13.33 1.72
CA ASP A 162 21.21 14.00 2.99
C ASP A 162 19.83 14.41 3.53
N SER A 163 19.54 14.08 4.79
CA SER A 163 18.21 14.29 5.39
C SER A 163 17.88 15.77 5.64
N GLU A 164 18.91 16.64 5.71
CA GLU A 164 18.73 18.07 5.95
C GLU A 164 18.67 18.87 4.66
N THR A 165 19.59 18.57 3.73
CA THR A 165 19.71 19.34 2.47
C THR A 165 18.96 18.73 1.30
N GLY A 166 18.67 17.43 1.35
CA GLY A 166 18.11 16.68 0.22
C GLY A 166 19.13 16.38 -0.89
N ASP A 167 20.40 16.72 -0.70
CA ASP A 167 21.45 16.49 -1.69
C ASP A 167 21.73 14.99 -1.86
N PRO A 168 21.98 14.52 -3.09
CA PRO A 168 22.31 13.11 -3.33
C PRO A 168 23.54 12.66 -2.55
N ALA A 169 23.38 11.56 -1.82
CA ALA A 169 24.45 10.89 -1.07
C ALA A 169 25.22 9.85 -1.91
N VAL A 170 24.94 9.76 -3.20
CA VAL A 170 25.56 8.82 -4.15
C VAL A 170 26.02 9.54 -5.40
N ARG A 171 27.04 8.98 -6.04
CA ARG A 171 27.52 9.50 -7.32
C ARG A 171 26.49 9.21 -8.40
N ILE A 172 26.01 10.26 -9.05
CA ILE A 172 25.10 10.16 -10.19
C ILE A 172 25.93 10.35 -11.46
N PRO A 173 25.94 9.38 -12.41
CA PRO A 173 26.67 9.54 -13.66
C PRO A 173 26.23 10.79 -14.43
N GLY A 174 27.20 11.64 -14.79
CA GLY A 174 26.97 12.88 -15.52
C GLY A 174 26.61 14.09 -14.65
N ARG A 175 26.54 13.93 -13.32
CA ARG A 175 26.47 15.04 -12.36
C ARG A 175 27.82 15.23 -11.68
N CYS A 176 28.16 16.48 -11.47
CA CYS A 176 29.31 16.85 -10.66
C CYS A 176 28.97 18.08 -9.80
N THR A 177 29.75 18.27 -8.75
CA THR A 177 29.68 19.46 -7.89
C THR A 177 30.91 20.34 -8.17
N GLY A 178 30.73 21.55 -8.68
CA GLY A 178 31.82 22.47 -9.03
C GLY A 178 32.32 22.36 -10.47
N ASP A 179 33.59 22.63 -10.70
CA ASP A 179 34.18 22.74 -12.05
C ASP A 179 34.43 21.41 -12.76
N CYS A 180 34.18 20.29 -12.10
CA CYS A 180 34.27 18.94 -12.67
C CYS A 180 35.63 18.57 -13.25
N ILE A 181 36.70 19.06 -12.67
CA ILE A 181 38.07 18.85 -13.13
C ILE A 181 38.63 17.50 -12.63
N ASP A 182 38.32 17.16 -11.37
CA ASP A 182 38.83 15.97 -10.71
C ASP A 182 37.75 14.93 -10.40
N ALA A 183 38.18 13.68 -10.18
CA ALA A 183 37.28 12.60 -9.76
C ALA A 183 36.61 12.89 -8.38
N ALA A 184 37.24 13.71 -7.55
CA ALA A 184 36.70 14.15 -6.27
C ALA A 184 35.47 15.07 -6.46
N ASP A 185 35.43 15.88 -7.51
CA ASP A 185 34.32 16.79 -7.81
C ASP A 185 33.03 16.04 -8.18
N MET A 186 33.17 14.75 -8.52
CA MET A 186 32.04 13.86 -8.82
C MET A 186 31.56 13.07 -7.60
N ALA A 187 32.22 13.22 -6.44
CA ALA A 187 31.80 12.57 -5.21
C ALA A 187 30.80 13.45 -4.45
N PRO A 188 29.69 12.89 -3.96
CA PRO A 188 28.78 13.64 -3.11
C PRO A 188 29.50 14.04 -1.81
N GLN A 189 29.25 15.27 -1.35
CA GLN A 189 29.74 15.77 -0.08
C GLN A 189 28.57 15.95 0.87
N ILE A 190 28.55 15.17 1.95
CA ILE A 190 27.56 15.29 3.00
C ILE A 190 28.24 15.87 4.24
N TYR A 191 27.70 16.95 4.75
CA TYR A 191 28.22 17.60 5.96
C TYR A 191 27.58 16.95 7.19
N ILE A 192 28.36 16.20 7.94
CA ILE A 192 27.93 15.56 9.18
C ILE A 192 28.14 16.53 10.34
N HIS A 193 27.05 17.07 10.91
CA HIS A 193 27.11 17.96 12.05
C HIS A 193 27.42 17.26 13.35
N SER A 194 26.98 16.01 13.52
CA SER A 194 27.31 15.18 14.67
C SER A 194 27.39 13.71 14.25
N ALA A 195 28.52 13.07 14.53
CA ALA A 195 28.66 11.63 14.32
C ALA A 195 27.89 10.87 15.42
N SER A 196 26.90 10.08 15.02
CA SER A 196 26.16 9.16 15.90
C SER A 196 26.31 7.73 15.42
N ARG A 197 26.30 6.79 16.37
CA ARG A 197 26.24 5.36 16.05
C ARG A 197 24.81 4.85 15.99
N LEU A 198 23.86 5.64 16.46
CA LEU A 198 22.44 5.29 16.56
C LEU A 198 21.59 5.99 15.51
N SER A 199 22.11 7.06 14.90
CA SER A 199 21.37 7.83 13.89
C SER A 199 22.19 8.01 12.62
N THR A 200 21.51 8.05 11.48
CA THR A 200 22.05 8.37 10.17
C THR A 200 21.50 9.70 9.68
N GLN A 201 22.31 10.43 8.92
CA GLN A 201 21.87 11.62 8.18
C GLN A 201 21.52 11.30 6.72
N ILE A 202 21.65 10.03 6.32
CA ILE A 202 21.30 9.60 4.98
C ILE A 202 19.95 8.87 5.04
N VAL A 203 18.99 9.35 4.26
CA VAL A 203 17.66 8.78 4.11
C VAL A 203 17.39 8.46 2.64
N ASP A 204 16.48 7.54 2.39
CA ASP A 204 16.13 7.16 1.03
C ASP A 204 14.84 7.87 0.59
N ASN A 205 14.90 8.64 -0.50
CA ASN A 205 13.74 9.31 -1.08
C ASN A 205 13.34 8.62 -2.39
N LEU A 206 12.04 8.37 -2.56
CA LEU A 206 11.50 8.02 -3.86
C LEU A 206 11.72 9.18 -4.84
N ILE A 207 12.19 8.87 -6.03
CA ILE A 207 12.47 9.87 -7.08
C ILE A 207 11.66 9.60 -8.35
N ARG A 208 11.23 8.38 -8.56
CA ARG A 208 10.41 7.98 -9.70
C ARG A 208 9.66 6.70 -9.42
N THR A 209 8.40 6.67 -9.85
CA THR A 209 7.60 5.45 -9.95
C THR A 209 7.03 5.34 -11.36
N ILE A 210 7.13 4.16 -11.97
CA ILE A 210 6.51 3.83 -13.25
C ILE A 210 5.51 2.72 -12.95
N VAL A 211 4.25 2.95 -13.29
CA VAL A 211 3.15 2.00 -13.15
C VAL A 211 2.63 1.66 -14.54
N ILE A 212 2.50 0.38 -14.85
CA ILE A 212 1.90 -0.10 -16.10
C ILE A 212 0.63 -0.86 -15.72
N VAL A 213 -0.48 -0.47 -16.30
CA VAL A 213 -1.81 -1.05 -16.07
C VAL A 213 -2.24 -1.81 -17.30
N ASP A 214 -2.57 -3.08 -17.14
CA ASP A 214 -3.21 -3.88 -18.20
C ASP A 214 -4.72 -3.61 -18.19
N VAL A 215 -5.21 -2.93 -19.24
CA VAL A 215 -6.60 -2.48 -19.28
C VAL A 215 -7.60 -3.65 -19.45
N ASP A 216 -7.14 -4.78 -19.97
CA ASP A 216 -7.98 -5.97 -20.15
C ASP A 216 -8.17 -6.74 -18.84
N GLU A 217 -7.23 -6.60 -17.90
CA GLU A 217 -7.25 -7.30 -16.61
C GLU A 217 -7.87 -6.48 -15.46
N VAL A 218 -7.94 -5.15 -15.59
CA VAL A 218 -8.50 -4.28 -14.53
C VAL A 218 -9.98 -3.95 -14.71
N GLY A 219 -10.64 -4.46 -15.76
CA GLY A 219 -12.02 -4.12 -16.11
C GLY A 219 -13.09 -4.50 -15.07
N GLY A 220 -12.73 -5.30 -14.06
CA GLY A 220 -13.61 -5.66 -12.94
C GLY A 220 -13.65 -4.64 -11.80
N LEU A 221 -12.75 -3.66 -11.80
CA LEU A 221 -12.61 -2.68 -10.74
C LEU A 221 -13.33 -1.36 -11.04
N SER A 222 -13.75 -0.68 -10.01
CA SER A 222 -14.16 0.73 -10.12
C SER A 222 -12.94 1.62 -10.36
N ALA A 223 -13.17 2.80 -10.94
CA ALA A 223 -12.10 3.79 -11.13
C ALA A 223 -11.47 4.23 -9.80
N LEU A 224 -12.25 4.24 -8.71
CA LEU A 224 -11.77 4.58 -7.36
C LEU A 224 -10.84 3.49 -6.82
N GLN A 225 -11.24 2.22 -6.91
CA GLN A 225 -10.41 1.09 -6.48
C GLN A 225 -9.06 1.08 -7.22
N LEU A 226 -9.09 1.23 -8.55
CA LEU A 226 -7.86 1.28 -9.34
C LEU A 226 -6.98 2.48 -8.99
N ALA A 227 -7.58 3.66 -8.80
CA ALA A 227 -6.84 4.86 -8.42
C ALA A 227 -6.18 4.72 -7.04
N ASP A 228 -6.90 4.15 -6.08
CA ASP A 228 -6.40 3.95 -4.71
C ASP A 228 -5.34 2.84 -4.64
N TYR A 229 -5.49 1.76 -5.42
CA TYR A 229 -4.44 0.76 -5.59
C TYR A 229 -3.16 1.39 -6.17
N ILE A 230 -3.29 2.18 -7.24
CA ILE A 230 -2.15 2.86 -7.85
C ILE A 230 -1.53 3.88 -6.88
N ALA A 231 -2.34 4.60 -6.08
CA ALA A 231 -1.84 5.50 -5.06
C ALA A 231 -0.99 4.73 -4.03
N MET A 232 -1.49 3.61 -3.52
CA MET A 232 -0.78 2.77 -2.53
C MET A 232 0.59 2.32 -3.05
N VAL A 233 0.65 1.72 -4.25
CA VAL A 233 1.90 1.22 -4.84
C VAL A 233 2.81 2.32 -5.39
N SER A 234 2.31 3.57 -5.51
CA SER A 234 3.11 4.71 -5.96
C SER A 234 3.71 5.50 -4.80
N LEU A 235 3.02 5.54 -3.66
CA LEU A 235 3.40 6.33 -2.49
C LEU A 235 4.26 5.55 -1.49
N ALA A 236 4.20 4.23 -1.50
CA ALA A 236 4.99 3.36 -0.64
C ALA A 236 5.78 2.33 -1.46
N GLN A 237 6.88 1.83 -0.90
CA GLN A 237 7.62 0.71 -1.48
C GLN A 237 6.94 -0.60 -1.08
N ILE A 238 6.06 -1.08 -1.95
CA ILE A 238 5.28 -2.31 -1.76
C ILE A 238 5.91 -3.46 -2.53
N ASP A 239 6.03 -4.61 -1.87
CA ASP A 239 6.41 -5.86 -2.51
C ASP A 239 5.27 -6.34 -3.43
N PRO A 240 5.51 -6.50 -4.73
CA PRO A 240 4.47 -7.01 -5.62
C PRO A 240 4.11 -8.49 -5.38
N ASP A 241 4.87 -9.21 -4.59
CA ASP A 241 4.63 -10.61 -4.22
C ASP A 241 4.11 -10.77 -2.78
N ALA A 242 3.83 -9.65 -2.07
CA ALA A 242 3.33 -9.68 -0.70
C ALA A 242 1.99 -10.41 -0.57
N ASP A 243 1.89 -11.33 0.39
CA ASP A 243 0.61 -11.95 0.76
C ASP A 243 -0.16 -11.08 1.77
N THR A 244 -1.05 -10.26 1.24
CA THR A 244 -1.89 -9.35 2.03
C THR A 244 -3.28 -9.90 2.35
N SER A 245 -3.56 -11.16 2.02
CA SER A 245 -4.88 -11.79 2.16
C SER A 245 -5.46 -11.78 3.59
N ASN A 246 -4.60 -11.66 4.61
CA ASN A 246 -4.99 -11.59 6.02
C ASN A 246 -5.33 -10.17 6.51
N TYR A 247 -5.26 -9.17 5.65
CA TYR A 247 -5.44 -7.76 6.00
C TYR A 247 -6.55 -7.15 5.17
N ALA A 248 -7.30 -6.23 5.76
CA ALA A 248 -8.27 -5.42 5.02
C ALA A 248 -7.52 -4.31 4.27
N SER A 249 -7.01 -4.60 3.09
CA SER A 249 -6.18 -3.70 2.29
C SER A 249 -6.67 -3.62 0.86
N ILE A 250 -6.53 -2.44 0.25
CA ILE A 250 -6.77 -2.22 -1.18
C ILE A 250 -5.85 -3.09 -2.05
N LEU A 251 -4.74 -3.58 -1.49
CA LEU A 251 -3.81 -4.47 -2.21
C LEU A 251 -4.46 -5.80 -2.60
N ASN A 252 -5.56 -6.21 -1.95
CA ASN A 252 -6.31 -7.43 -2.26
C ASN A 252 -7.40 -7.24 -3.33
N VAL A 253 -7.52 -6.04 -3.90
CA VAL A 253 -8.67 -5.68 -4.76
C VAL A 253 -8.81 -6.54 -6.02
N PHE A 254 -7.73 -7.16 -6.49
CA PHE A 254 -7.78 -8.04 -7.66
C PHE A 254 -8.28 -9.45 -7.34
N GLU A 255 -8.05 -9.95 -6.12
CA GLU A 255 -8.50 -11.26 -5.64
C GLU A 255 -9.91 -11.18 -5.02
N ALA A 256 -10.22 -10.07 -4.37
CA ALA A 256 -11.46 -9.87 -3.64
C ALA A 256 -11.93 -8.41 -3.71
N PRO A 257 -12.46 -7.97 -4.87
CA PRO A 257 -12.83 -6.57 -5.11
C PRO A 257 -13.94 -6.06 -4.19
N GLU A 258 -14.70 -6.97 -3.54
CA GLU A 258 -15.75 -6.63 -2.59
C GLU A 258 -15.23 -6.28 -1.19
N ILE A 259 -13.97 -6.52 -0.88
CA ILE A 259 -13.40 -6.23 0.45
C ILE A 259 -13.27 -4.73 0.67
N SER A 260 -12.97 -3.97 -0.41
CA SER A 260 -12.73 -2.55 -0.26
C SER A 260 -13.13 -1.77 -1.51
N ASP A 261 -13.97 -0.75 -1.33
CA ASP A 261 -14.33 0.21 -2.39
C ASP A 261 -13.28 1.30 -2.61
N SER A 262 -12.36 1.48 -1.65
CA SER A 262 -11.32 2.52 -1.64
C SER A 262 -10.19 2.15 -0.68
N LEU A 263 -9.19 3.04 -0.48
CA LEU A 263 -8.21 2.89 0.60
C LEU A 263 -8.91 2.64 1.94
N THR A 264 -8.57 1.54 2.57
CA THR A 264 -9.08 1.18 3.89
C THR A 264 -8.41 2.02 4.99
N ASP A 265 -8.93 1.96 6.20
CA ASP A 265 -8.27 2.61 7.35
C ASP A 265 -6.93 1.95 7.67
N TRP A 266 -6.78 0.66 7.33
CA TRP A 266 -5.49 -0.03 7.40
C TRP A 266 -4.46 0.56 6.43
N ASP A 267 -4.86 0.78 5.17
CA ASP A 267 -4.01 1.39 4.15
C ASP A 267 -3.63 2.83 4.50
N LYS A 268 -4.62 3.62 4.96
CA LYS A 268 -4.40 4.99 5.43
C LYS A 268 -3.44 5.03 6.61
N ALA A 269 -3.64 4.16 7.62
CA ALA A 269 -2.75 4.08 8.76
C ALA A 269 -1.32 3.71 8.36
N TYR A 270 -1.17 2.79 7.39
CA TYR A 270 0.14 2.44 6.85
C TYR A 270 0.83 3.62 6.16
N LEU A 271 0.13 4.30 5.25
CA LEU A 271 0.69 5.47 4.57
C LEU A 271 1.00 6.60 5.55
N ASP A 272 0.07 6.97 6.41
CA ASP A 272 0.26 7.97 7.46
C ASP A 272 1.46 7.64 8.35
N GLY A 273 1.52 6.40 8.83
CA GLY A 273 2.62 5.93 9.67
C GLY A 273 3.96 5.98 8.95
N LEU A 274 4.00 5.57 7.67
CA LEU A 274 5.20 5.63 6.84
C LEU A 274 5.68 7.08 6.69
N TYR A 275 4.77 8.03 6.46
CA TYR A 275 5.10 9.44 6.24
C TYR A 275 5.39 10.20 7.54
N ALA A 276 4.83 9.79 8.67
CA ALA A 276 5.09 10.38 9.99
C ALA A 276 6.33 9.81 10.69
N ALA A 277 6.78 8.59 10.33
CA ALA A 277 7.92 7.93 10.98
C ALA A 277 9.22 8.73 10.86
N GLU A 278 10.03 8.71 11.91
CA GLU A 278 11.39 9.22 11.85
C GLU A 278 12.28 8.32 11.00
N ARG A 279 13.14 8.90 10.15
CA ARG A 279 14.00 8.17 9.20
C ARG A 279 15.49 8.29 9.52
N ASN A 280 15.81 8.49 10.78
CA ASN A 280 17.19 8.72 11.19
C ASN A 280 17.85 7.50 11.86
N HIS A 281 17.18 6.35 11.91
CA HIS A 281 17.70 5.16 12.55
C HIS A 281 18.79 4.46 11.73
N VAL A 282 19.75 3.85 12.41
CA VAL A 282 20.76 3.00 11.79
C VAL A 282 20.31 1.55 11.90
N GLY A 283 19.86 0.99 10.78
CA GLY A 283 19.52 -0.43 10.66
C GLY A 283 18.05 -0.69 10.37
N GLU A 284 17.82 -1.60 9.44
CA GLU A 284 16.50 -1.95 8.90
C GLU A 284 15.48 -2.35 9.98
N ARG A 285 15.92 -3.03 11.05
CA ARG A 285 15.01 -3.44 12.14
C ARG A 285 14.49 -2.23 12.93
N ALA A 286 15.37 -1.27 13.22
CA ALA A 286 14.98 -0.07 13.96
C ALA A 286 14.03 0.80 13.11
N ASP A 287 14.32 0.95 11.82
CA ASP A 287 13.44 1.65 10.88
C ASP A 287 12.06 1.00 10.80
N ARG A 288 12.00 -0.33 10.66
CA ARG A 288 10.72 -1.06 10.60
C ARG A 288 9.93 -0.93 11.91
N SER A 289 10.61 -0.99 13.06
CA SER A 289 9.96 -0.82 14.36
C SER A 289 9.39 0.58 14.53
N GLU A 290 10.13 1.63 14.14
CA GLU A 290 9.63 3.02 14.17
C GLU A 290 8.42 3.20 13.23
N ILE A 291 8.47 2.61 12.04
CA ILE A 291 7.34 2.64 11.11
C ILE A 291 6.13 1.93 11.71
N ALA A 292 6.31 0.74 12.29
CA ALA A 292 5.23 0.00 12.94
C ALA A 292 4.62 0.78 14.11
N ASP A 293 5.45 1.40 14.95
CA ASP A 293 4.99 2.27 16.04
C ASP A 293 4.23 3.51 15.52
N SER A 294 4.68 4.08 14.40
CA SER A 294 4.02 5.21 13.77
C SER A 294 2.67 4.82 13.15
N ILE A 295 2.58 3.65 12.50
CA ILE A 295 1.33 3.09 11.98
C ILE A 295 0.33 2.84 13.11
N ARG A 296 0.77 2.30 14.23
CA ARG A 296 -0.11 2.11 15.41
C ARG A 296 -0.69 3.44 15.89
N ARG A 297 0.13 4.46 16.05
CA ARG A 297 -0.34 5.81 16.43
C ARG A 297 -1.35 6.38 15.43
N SER A 298 -1.14 6.14 14.15
CA SER A 298 -2.06 6.58 13.08
C SER A 298 -3.37 5.81 13.11
N HIS A 299 -3.32 4.51 13.30
CA HIS A 299 -4.50 3.66 13.42
C HIS A 299 -5.35 4.05 14.65
N ASP A 300 -4.73 4.30 15.79
CA ASP A 300 -5.43 4.73 16.99
C ASP A 300 -6.13 6.09 16.77
N ARG A 301 -5.46 7.04 16.12
CA ARG A 301 -6.03 8.35 15.77
C ARG A 301 -7.25 8.23 14.83
N LEU A 302 -7.14 7.44 13.75
CA LEU A 302 -8.27 7.23 12.83
C LEU A 302 -9.50 6.65 13.54
N ARG A 303 -9.29 5.71 14.46
CA ARG A 303 -10.39 5.16 15.27
C ARG A 303 -11.00 6.17 16.23
N GLU A 304 -10.21 7.05 16.82
CA GLU A 304 -10.72 8.13 17.68
C GLU A 304 -11.56 9.12 16.88
N GLU A 305 -11.15 9.46 15.65
CA GLU A 305 -11.88 10.33 14.73
C GLU A 305 -13.22 9.70 14.32
N GLU A 306 -13.23 8.40 13.97
CA GLU A 306 -14.46 7.67 13.62
C GLU A 306 -15.48 7.66 14.77
N VAL A 307 -15.01 7.39 16.01
CA VAL A 307 -15.89 7.42 17.20
C VAL A 307 -16.43 8.83 17.48
N ALA A 308 -15.65 9.87 17.18
CA ALA A 308 -16.08 11.26 17.39
C ALA A 308 -17.10 11.72 16.34
N GLU A 309 -17.11 11.13 15.15
CA GLU A 309 -18.04 11.42 14.06
C GLU A 309 -19.36 10.63 14.17
N GLU A 310 -19.43 9.54 14.95
CA GLU A 310 -20.68 8.84 15.20
C GLU A 310 -21.67 9.77 15.94
N PRO A 311 -22.84 10.11 15.34
CA PRO A 311 -23.82 10.95 15.99
C PRO A 311 -24.35 10.23 17.24
N VAL A 312 -24.26 10.90 18.38
CA VAL A 312 -24.91 10.43 19.62
C VAL A 312 -26.40 10.24 19.30
N ALA A 313 -26.81 8.98 19.19
CA ALA A 313 -28.21 8.65 19.00
C ALA A 313 -29.01 9.08 20.28
N ASP A 314 -29.76 10.15 20.17
CA ASP A 314 -30.72 10.61 21.18
C ASP A 314 -32.00 9.71 21.23
#